data_4a6d9b5ed9f00365dd486dec7972241e
#
_entry.id   4a6d9b5ed9f00365dd486dec7972241e
#
_cell.length_a   1.000
_cell.length_b   1.000
_cell.length_c   1.000
_cell.angle_alpha   90.00
_cell.angle_beta   90.00
_cell.angle_gamma   90.00
#
_symmetry.space_group_name_H-M   'P 1'
#
loop_
_entity.id
_entity.type
_entity.pdbx_description
1 polymer ?
#
loop_
_entity_poly.entity_id
_entity_poly.type
_entity_poly.pdbx_seq_one_letter_code
_entity_poly.pdbx_strand_id
1 'polypeptide(L)'
;ADTKIPVTLLCAGADESGTWGTEVGRLAPTELAGQHTFTYEGSCGDAMVFTLDFPDLLTRYPNAFVRIDEMKCDGNAIQFNANNFFYGDIEGKGNYRVELFNIYGKGAADGKVLNSAFSNSQNLASEPALHFSNRLEITCTVFTDGNGKGVYTPNLVTIPNWDGAGTWGYNAGGTLEVKYENFQYSLVAPQFDIKYEGTGCAAGSIMTFIEVADLYGFFPGTHAVLDNLYLDGSEVTFDATKVLDANDGS
;
A
#
# COMPACT_ATOMS: atom_id res chain seq x y z
N ALA A 1 -32.63 13.72 2.56
CA ALA A 1 -31.17 13.76 2.65
C ALA A 1 -30.62 12.76 1.66
N ASP A 2 -29.62 13.14 0.88
CA ASP A 2 -28.95 12.22 -0.03
C ASP A 2 -28.28 11.12 0.82
N THR A 3 -28.67 9.89 0.58
CA THR A 3 -28.15 8.73 1.32
C THR A 3 -26.84 8.20 0.72
N LYS A 4 -26.47 8.69 -0.48
CA LYS A 4 -25.24 8.26 -1.17
C LYS A 4 -24.02 8.85 -0.51
N ILE A 5 -22.93 8.10 -0.54
CA ILE A 5 -21.61 8.52 -0.08
C ILE A 5 -20.88 9.11 -1.28
N PRO A 6 -20.48 10.39 -1.26
CA PRO A 6 -19.67 10.95 -2.33
C PRO A 6 -18.25 10.37 -2.26
N VAL A 7 -17.60 10.31 -3.42
CA VAL A 7 -16.19 9.95 -3.54
C VAL A 7 -15.49 11.11 -4.22
N THR A 8 -14.48 11.67 -3.58
CA THR A 8 -13.77 12.86 -4.06
C THR A 8 -12.29 12.56 -4.28
N LEU A 9 -11.75 13.11 -5.36
CA LEU A 9 -10.35 13.01 -5.71
C LEU A 9 -9.64 14.34 -5.45
N LEU A 10 -8.53 14.28 -4.76
CA LEU A 10 -7.54 15.34 -4.72
C LEU A 10 -6.27 14.81 -5.39
N CYS A 11 -5.86 15.44 -6.47
CA CYS A 11 -4.60 15.17 -7.15
C CYS A 11 -4.00 16.51 -7.57
N ALA A 12 -3.01 16.99 -6.82
CA ALA A 12 -2.42 18.31 -7.04
C ALA A 12 -0.97 18.16 -7.47
N GLY A 13 -0.65 18.70 -8.64
CA GLY A 13 0.70 18.77 -9.18
C GLY A 13 1.43 20.06 -8.81
N ALA A 14 2.76 20.03 -8.84
CA ALA A 14 3.61 21.20 -8.61
C ALA A 14 3.44 22.30 -9.67
N ASP A 15 2.96 21.92 -10.85
CA ASP A 15 2.67 22.79 -11.99
C ASP A 15 1.25 23.37 -11.97
N GLU A 16 0.55 23.28 -10.81
CA GLU A 16 -0.84 23.69 -10.64
C GLU A 16 -1.85 22.85 -11.43
N SER A 17 -1.42 21.76 -12.07
CA SER A 17 -2.32 20.80 -12.71
C SER A 17 -3.05 19.93 -11.67
N GLY A 18 -4.12 19.26 -12.11
CA GLY A 18 -4.87 18.36 -11.26
C GLY A 18 -6.12 18.99 -10.64
N THR A 19 -6.54 18.49 -9.51
CA THR A 19 -7.76 18.93 -8.80
C THR A 19 -7.58 18.91 -7.29
N TRP A 20 -8.27 19.84 -6.62
CA TRP A 20 -8.34 19.97 -5.16
C TRP A 20 -9.70 19.52 -4.60
N GLY A 21 -10.25 18.42 -5.06
CA GLY A 21 -11.49 17.85 -4.53
C GLY A 21 -12.63 17.81 -5.54
N THR A 22 -12.40 17.13 -6.64
CA THR A 22 -13.46 16.83 -7.62
C THR A 22 -14.21 15.57 -7.18
N GLU A 23 -15.53 15.64 -7.20
CA GLU A 23 -16.36 14.45 -7.01
C GLU A 23 -16.24 13.55 -8.25
N VAL A 24 -15.74 12.32 -8.03
CA VAL A 24 -15.54 11.32 -9.09
C VAL A 24 -16.60 10.22 -9.05
N GLY A 25 -17.48 10.23 -8.05
CA GLY A 25 -18.57 9.25 -7.96
C GLY A 25 -19.39 9.40 -6.68
N ARG A 26 -20.49 8.65 -6.64
CA ARG A 26 -21.37 8.51 -5.47
C ARG A 26 -21.82 7.07 -5.33
N LEU A 27 -21.68 6.50 -4.15
CA LEU A 27 -22.05 5.12 -3.85
C LEU A 27 -23.34 5.07 -3.01
N ALA A 28 -24.33 4.39 -3.53
CA ALA A 28 -25.54 4.11 -2.74
C ALA A 28 -25.22 3.09 -1.63
N PRO A 29 -25.91 3.14 -0.48
CA PRO A 29 -25.69 2.17 0.61
C PRO A 29 -25.79 0.71 0.17
N THR A 30 -26.69 0.42 -0.77
CA THR A 30 -26.90 -0.94 -1.30
C THR A 30 -25.83 -1.41 -2.28
N GLU A 31 -25.03 -0.49 -2.77
CA GLU A 31 -23.97 -0.73 -3.76
C GLU A 31 -22.59 -0.44 -3.18
N LEU A 32 -22.50 -0.04 -1.91
CA LEU A 32 -21.28 0.45 -1.31
C LEU A 32 -20.21 -0.65 -1.20
N ALA A 33 -20.59 -1.83 -0.70
CA ALA A 33 -19.65 -2.94 -0.58
C ALA A 33 -19.37 -3.55 -1.96
N GLY A 34 -18.10 -3.79 -2.26
CA GLY A 34 -17.66 -4.38 -3.50
C GLY A 34 -16.68 -3.53 -4.27
N GLN A 35 -16.40 -3.92 -5.50
CA GLN A 35 -15.42 -3.25 -6.35
C GLN A 35 -16.05 -2.11 -7.15
N HIS A 36 -15.35 -0.98 -7.19
CA HIS A 36 -15.76 0.23 -7.91
C HIS A 36 -14.58 0.79 -8.70
N THR A 37 -14.89 1.42 -9.84
CA THR A 37 -13.90 2.19 -10.60
C THR A 37 -14.35 3.63 -10.70
N PHE A 38 -13.47 4.55 -10.30
CA PHE A 38 -13.67 5.99 -10.39
C PHE A 38 -12.77 6.55 -11.47
N THR A 39 -13.30 7.49 -12.22
CA THR A 39 -12.59 8.12 -13.34
C THR A 39 -12.54 9.60 -13.14
N TYR A 40 -11.38 10.19 -13.39
CA TYR A 40 -11.17 11.61 -13.48
C TYR A 40 -10.65 11.95 -14.88
N GLU A 41 -11.38 12.80 -15.59
CA GLU A 41 -10.97 13.34 -16.88
C GLU A 41 -10.27 14.68 -16.64
N GLY A 42 -8.98 14.72 -16.95
CA GLY A 42 -8.13 15.89 -16.73
C GLY A 42 -6.67 15.50 -16.79
N SER A 43 -5.82 16.39 -16.30
CA SER A 43 -4.38 16.15 -16.24
C SER A 43 -3.86 16.41 -14.83
N CYS A 44 -2.83 15.72 -14.45
CA CYS A 44 -2.00 16.03 -13.31
C CYS A 44 -0.56 15.82 -13.72
N GLY A 45 0.28 16.83 -13.52
CA GLY A 45 1.72 16.69 -13.61
C GLY A 45 2.22 15.83 -12.44
N ASP A 46 3.48 15.97 -12.09
CA ASP A 46 4.02 15.24 -10.95
C ASP A 46 3.23 15.59 -9.68
N ALA A 47 2.49 14.63 -9.17
CA ALA A 47 1.62 14.87 -8.04
C ALA A 47 2.43 15.20 -6.78
N MET A 48 2.03 16.25 -6.07
CA MET A 48 2.53 16.58 -4.73
C MET A 48 1.70 15.92 -3.64
N VAL A 49 0.38 15.91 -3.83
CA VAL A 49 -0.58 15.28 -2.93
C VAL A 49 -1.60 14.54 -3.77
N PHE A 50 -1.89 13.32 -3.36
CA PHE A 50 -2.88 12.51 -4.05
C PHE A 50 -3.70 11.71 -3.04
N THR A 51 -5.00 11.97 -2.98
CA THR A 51 -5.92 11.29 -2.07
C THR A 51 -7.23 10.91 -2.76
N LEU A 52 -7.79 9.80 -2.31
CA LEU A 52 -9.16 9.40 -2.61
C LEU A 52 -9.95 9.42 -1.29
N ASP A 53 -10.94 10.29 -1.23
CA ASP A 53 -11.70 10.54 -0.01
C ASP A 53 -13.14 10.04 -0.14
N PHE A 54 -13.64 9.47 0.95
CA PHE A 54 -15.03 9.02 1.11
C PHE A 54 -15.64 9.76 2.31
N PRO A 55 -16.15 10.99 2.11
CA PRO A 55 -16.78 11.75 3.16
C PRO A 55 -17.93 10.97 3.82
N ASP A 56 -18.05 11.07 5.14
CA ASP A 56 -19.04 10.38 5.97
C ASP A 56 -18.98 8.83 5.98
N LEU A 57 -18.02 8.22 5.31
CA LEU A 57 -17.98 6.74 5.25
C LEU A 57 -17.86 6.13 6.64
N LEU A 58 -16.93 6.59 7.46
CA LEU A 58 -16.73 6.02 8.79
C LEU A 58 -17.81 6.41 9.79
N THR A 59 -18.50 7.53 9.57
CA THR A 59 -19.68 7.89 10.37
C THR A 59 -20.79 6.87 10.20
N ARG A 60 -20.98 6.35 8.98
CA ARG A 60 -22.04 5.39 8.65
C ARG A 60 -21.59 3.93 8.79
N TYR A 61 -20.34 3.68 8.48
CA TYR A 61 -19.70 2.35 8.51
C TYR A 61 -18.37 2.44 9.24
N PRO A 62 -18.37 2.42 10.58
CA PRO A 62 -17.16 2.62 11.38
C PRO A 62 -16.03 1.61 11.10
N ASN A 63 -16.39 0.46 10.56
CA ASN A 63 -15.46 -0.62 10.22
C ASN A 63 -15.11 -0.68 8.74
N ALA A 64 -15.49 0.35 7.97
CA ALA A 64 -15.21 0.36 6.54
C ALA A 64 -13.71 0.40 6.26
N PHE A 65 -13.34 -0.27 5.20
CA PHE A 65 -12.00 -0.24 4.61
C PHE A 65 -12.10 -0.15 3.10
N VAL A 66 -11.21 0.62 2.49
CA VAL A 66 -11.12 0.76 1.04
C VAL A 66 -9.74 0.30 0.60
N ARG A 67 -9.70 -0.77 -0.19
CA ARG A 67 -8.47 -1.29 -0.78
C ARG A 67 -8.34 -0.80 -2.21
N ILE A 68 -7.21 -0.21 -2.56
CA ILE A 68 -6.90 0.12 -3.95
C ILE A 68 -6.43 -1.15 -4.66
N ASP A 69 -7.11 -1.50 -5.72
CA ASP A 69 -6.83 -2.70 -6.50
C ASP A 69 -5.98 -2.38 -7.76
N GLU A 70 -6.29 -1.28 -8.44
CA GLU A 70 -5.60 -0.87 -9.65
C GLU A 70 -5.67 0.65 -9.83
N MET A 71 -4.64 1.23 -10.43
CA MET A 71 -4.66 2.61 -10.94
C MET A 71 -4.11 2.65 -12.35
N LYS A 72 -4.73 3.47 -13.21
CA LYS A 72 -4.29 3.69 -14.58
C LYS A 72 -4.16 5.17 -14.87
N CYS A 73 -3.01 5.57 -15.39
CA CYS A 73 -2.75 6.88 -15.95
C CYS A 73 -2.76 6.79 -17.48
N ASP A 74 -3.69 7.51 -18.13
CA ASP A 74 -3.89 7.50 -19.58
C ASP A 74 -4.01 6.06 -20.15
N GLY A 75 -4.72 5.17 -19.42
CA GLY A 75 -4.94 3.78 -19.78
C GLY A 75 -3.81 2.81 -19.42
N ASN A 76 -2.67 3.31 -18.95
CA ASN A 76 -1.54 2.48 -18.54
C ASN A 76 -1.59 2.20 -17.03
N ALA A 77 -1.55 0.92 -16.65
CA ALA A 77 -1.49 0.54 -15.26
C ALA A 77 -0.18 1.02 -14.62
N ILE A 78 -0.29 1.60 -13.43
CA ILE A 78 0.87 2.02 -12.64
C ILE A 78 1.12 1.02 -11.52
N GLN A 79 2.40 0.82 -11.22
CA GLN A 79 2.82 -0.05 -10.12
C GLN A 79 2.89 0.76 -8.83
N PHE A 80 2.41 0.18 -7.75
CA PHE A 80 2.44 0.79 -6.43
C PHE A 80 2.53 -0.26 -5.33
N ASN A 81 3.01 0.16 -4.16
CA ASN A 81 2.97 -0.66 -2.97
C ASN A 81 1.81 -0.19 -2.08
N ALA A 82 0.74 -0.97 -2.05
CA ALA A 82 -0.45 -0.64 -1.28
C ALA A 82 -0.18 -0.51 0.23
N ASN A 83 0.86 -1.14 0.75
CA ASN A 83 1.24 -1.04 2.16
C ASN A 83 1.76 0.34 2.55
N ASN A 84 2.15 1.14 1.57
CA ASN A 84 2.65 2.50 1.79
C ASN A 84 1.55 3.56 1.74
N PHE A 85 0.31 3.18 1.56
CA PHE A 85 -0.83 4.08 1.61
C PHE A 85 -1.25 4.32 3.05
N PHE A 86 -1.70 5.54 3.33
CA PHE A 86 -2.43 5.82 4.54
C PHE A 86 -3.92 5.52 4.34
N TYR A 87 -4.55 4.95 5.35
CA TYR A 87 -5.98 4.66 5.36
C TYR A 87 -6.60 5.11 6.66
N GLY A 88 -7.64 5.91 6.62
CA GLY A 88 -8.42 6.20 7.81
C GLY A 88 -9.03 7.59 7.87
N ASP A 89 -9.46 7.97 9.07
CA ASP A 89 -10.06 9.26 9.38
C ASP A 89 -8.97 10.25 9.80
N ILE A 90 -8.48 11.00 8.83
CA ILE A 90 -7.37 11.94 9.06
C ILE A 90 -7.75 13.14 9.94
N GLU A 91 -9.05 13.48 10.01
CA GLU A 91 -9.52 14.64 10.75
C GLU A 91 -10.36 14.30 11.99
N GLY A 92 -10.60 13.02 12.25
CA GLY A 92 -11.47 12.58 13.33
C GLY A 92 -12.94 12.96 13.14
N LYS A 93 -13.39 13.12 11.88
CA LYS A 93 -14.74 13.55 11.52
C LYS A 93 -15.59 12.47 10.86
N GLY A 94 -15.10 11.25 10.81
CA GLY A 94 -15.78 10.13 10.15
C GLY A 94 -15.59 10.09 8.63
N ASN A 95 -14.67 10.88 8.09
CA ASN A 95 -14.28 10.85 6.69
C ASN A 95 -13.19 9.79 6.50
N TYR A 96 -13.35 8.95 5.51
CA TYR A 96 -12.32 7.98 5.17
C TYR A 96 -11.44 8.51 4.05
N ARG A 97 -10.15 8.57 4.30
CA ARG A 97 -9.15 8.95 3.29
C ARG A 97 -8.25 7.78 2.96
N VAL A 98 -8.02 7.57 1.67
CA VAL A 98 -6.87 6.83 1.17
C VAL A 98 -5.87 7.87 0.67
N GLU A 99 -4.78 8.05 1.40
CA GLU A 99 -3.70 8.93 0.97
C GLU A 99 -2.68 8.09 0.21
N LEU A 100 -2.66 8.30 -1.10
CA LEU A 100 -1.88 7.53 -2.05
C LEU A 100 -0.45 8.08 -2.16
N PHE A 101 -0.34 9.40 -2.07
CA PHE A 101 0.92 10.10 -2.13
C PHE A 101 0.86 11.44 -1.41
N ASN A 102 1.95 11.81 -0.72
CA ASN A 102 2.12 13.12 -0.13
C ASN A 102 3.60 13.45 0.03
N ILE A 103 4.09 14.45 -0.69
CA ILE A 103 5.48 14.88 -0.60
C ILE A 103 5.86 15.44 0.78
N TYR A 104 4.89 15.88 1.56
CA TYR A 104 5.12 16.41 2.90
C TYR A 104 5.27 15.29 3.95
N GLY A 105 5.11 14.04 3.55
CA GLY A 105 5.42 12.86 4.35
C GLY A 105 4.58 12.66 5.61
N LYS A 106 3.46 13.37 5.74
CA LYS A 106 2.58 13.24 6.89
C LYS A 106 1.14 13.05 6.44
N GLY A 107 0.65 11.85 6.51
CA GLY A 107 -0.71 11.54 6.15
C GLY A 107 -1.67 11.39 7.29
N ALA A 108 -1.22 11.25 8.50
CA ALA A 108 -2.08 10.76 9.54
C ALA A 108 -2.25 11.73 10.70
N ALA A 109 -3.48 11.77 11.21
CA ALA A 109 -3.77 12.37 12.50
C ALA A 109 -2.97 11.70 13.66
N ASP A 110 -2.49 10.49 13.46
CA ASP A 110 -1.66 9.74 14.39
C ASP A 110 -0.15 10.05 14.29
N GLY A 111 0.23 10.96 13.39
CA GLY A 111 1.61 11.39 13.21
C GLY A 111 2.50 10.40 12.42
N LYS A 112 1.93 9.37 11.83
CA LYS A 112 2.68 8.44 10.98
C LYS A 112 3.21 9.16 9.75
N VAL A 113 4.48 8.91 9.46
CA VAL A 113 5.10 9.35 8.22
C VAL A 113 4.62 8.42 7.12
N LEU A 114 4.07 8.98 6.04
CA LEU A 114 3.77 8.22 4.86
C LEU A 114 5.04 7.94 4.08
N ASN A 115 5.33 6.68 3.91
CA ASN A 115 6.20 6.28 2.82
C ASN A 115 5.37 6.32 1.55
N SER A 116 5.77 7.13 0.60
CA SER A 116 5.07 7.20 -0.67
C SER A 116 5.09 5.84 -1.37
N ALA A 117 3.92 5.37 -1.77
CA ALA A 117 3.79 4.16 -2.56
C ALA A 117 4.53 4.21 -3.91
N PHE A 118 4.83 5.40 -4.38
CA PHE A 118 5.45 5.65 -5.67
C PHE A 118 6.92 6.06 -5.60
N SER A 119 7.39 6.55 -4.45
CA SER A 119 8.75 7.03 -4.26
C SER A 119 9.60 6.14 -3.35
N ASN A 120 9.08 5.06 -2.87
CA ASN A 120 9.81 4.15 -1.99
C ASN A 120 10.83 3.29 -2.73
N SER A 121 10.77 3.23 -4.03
CA SER A 121 11.81 2.54 -4.76
C SER A 121 13.01 3.48 -4.88
N GLN A 122 14.16 2.93 -4.67
CA GLN A 122 15.43 3.64 -4.72
C GLN A 122 15.70 4.34 -6.06
N ASN A 123 14.92 4.00 -7.07
CA ASN A 123 15.05 4.52 -8.42
C ASN A 123 14.00 5.57 -8.77
N LEU A 124 13.01 5.80 -7.92
CA LEU A 124 11.92 6.74 -8.16
C LEU A 124 11.95 7.93 -7.20
N ALA A 125 13.07 8.18 -6.59
CA ALA A 125 13.20 9.16 -5.50
C ALA A 125 12.87 10.62 -5.89
N SER A 126 12.72 10.93 -7.15
CA SER A 126 12.48 12.29 -7.62
C SER A 126 11.16 12.51 -8.36
N GLU A 127 10.50 11.44 -8.78
CA GLU A 127 9.27 11.58 -9.58
C GLU A 127 8.22 10.56 -9.12
N PRO A 128 7.07 11.01 -8.61
CA PRO A 128 5.96 10.12 -8.39
C PRO A 128 5.49 9.53 -9.72
N ALA A 129 5.13 8.26 -9.72
CA ALA A 129 4.61 7.59 -10.91
C ALA A 129 3.23 8.12 -11.36
N LEU A 130 2.67 9.06 -10.62
CA LEU A 130 1.39 9.70 -10.86
C LEU A 130 1.55 10.91 -11.76
N HIS A 131 1.58 10.64 -13.05
CA HIS A 131 1.53 11.64 -14.10
C HIS A 131 0.53 11.18 -15.16
N PHE A 132 -0.42 12.02 -15.52
CA PHE A 132 -1.36 11.74 -16.61
C PHE A 132 -1.77 13.03 -17.31
N SER A 133 -2.07 12.93 -18.59
CA SER A 133 -2.41 14.08 -19.44
C SER A 133 -3.89 14.19 -19.75
N ASN A 134 -4.64 13.09 -19.66
CA ASN A 134 -6.04 13.06 -20.05
C ASN A 134 -6.95 12.37 -19.03
N ARG A 135 -6.49 11.27 -18.41
CA ARG A 135 -7.39 10.42 -17.64
C ARG A 135 -6.69 9.65 -16.55
N LEU A 136 -7.30 9.64 -15.36
CA LEU A 136 -6.96 8.77 -14.27
C LEU A 136 -8.13 7.82 -13.98
N GLU A 137 -7.84 6.54 -13.80
CA GLU A 137 -8.79 5.53 -13.34
C GLU A 137 -8.26 4.89 -12.06
N ILE A 138 -9.12 4.79 -11.05
CA ILE A 138 -8.82 4.13 -9.78
C ILE A 138 -9.87 3.07 -9.56
N THR A 139 -9.44 1.81 -9.50
CA THR A 139 -10.29 0.69 -9.10
C THR A 139 -9.99 0.33 -7.64
N CYS A 140 -11.01 0.27 -6.84
CA CYS A 140 -10.91 -0.09 -5.43
C CYS A 140 -12.03 -1.01 -5.00
N THR A 141 -11.81 -1.76 -3.93
CA THR A 141 -12.85 -2.56 -3.26
C THR A 141 -13.17 -1.94 -1.90
N VAL A 142 -14.45 -1.67 -1.67
CA VAL A 142 -14.96 -1.17 -0.40
C VAL A 142 -15.49 -2.34 0.43
N PHE A 143 -15.01 -2.45 1.66
CA PHE A 143 -15.47 -3.39 2.67
C PHE A 143 -16.20 -2.60 3.76
N THR A 144 -17.37 -3.07 4.18
CA THR A 144 -18.19 -2.38 5.20
C THR A 144 -18.23 -3.11 6.53
N ASP A 145 -17.76 -4.33 6.57
CA ASP A 145 -17.84 -5.29 7.67
C ASP A 145 -16.52 -5.47 8.45
N GLY A 146 -15.52 -4.67 8.16
CA GLY A 146 -14.19 -4.79 8.76
C GLY A 146 -13.27 -5.80 8.10
N ASN A 147 -13.76 -6.55 7.11
CA ASN A 147 -12.93 -7.43 6.30
C ASN A 147 -12.09 -6.64 5.30
N GLY A 148 -11.01 -7.23 4.80
CA GLY A 148 -10.16 -6.65 3.77
C GLY A 148 -9.16 -5.60 4.23
N LYS A 149 -9.15 -5.23 5.50
CA LYS A 149 -8.19 -4.27 6.05
C LYS A 149 -6.81 -4.92 6.21
N GLY A 150 -5.85 -4.31 5.54
CA GLY A 150 -4.45 -4.72 5.70
C GLY A 150 -4.13 -6.03 4.99
N VAL A 151 -3.98 -5.96 3.70
CA VAL A 151 -3.23 -6.98 2.98
C VAL A 151 -1.79 -6.51 2.95
N TYR A 152 -0.97 -7.05 3.84
CA TYR A 152 0.46 -6.78 3.84
C TYR A 152 1.14 -7.76 2.89
N THR A 153 1.87 -7.24 1.92
CA THR A 153 2.63 -8.05 0.98
C THR A 153 4.11 -7.98 1.36
N PRO A 154 4.73 -9.11 1.70
CA PRO A 154 6.16 -9.14 1.96
C PRO A 154 6.95 -8.80 0.72
N ASN A 155 7.98 -7.98 0.88
CA ASN A 155 8.96 -7.70 -0.14
C ASN A 155 10.25 -8.45 0.15
N LEU A 156 10.78 -9.12 -0.85
CA LEU A 156 12.11 -9.70 -0.79
C LEU A 156 13.13 -8.68 -1.28
N VAL A 157 14.14 -8.46 -0.49
CA VAL A 157 15.34 -7.72 -0.89
C VAL A 157 16.52 -8.65 -0.83
N THR A 158 17.20 -8.82 -1.95
CA THR A 158 18.47 -9.53 -2.00
C THR A 158 19.46 -8.68 -2.79
N ILE A 159 20.46 -8.17 -2.10
CA ILE A 159 21.44 -7.26 -2.65
C ILE A 159 22.65 -8.07 -3.08
N PRO A 160 23.01 -8.00 -4.36
CA PRO A 160 24.10 -8.72 -4.92
C PRO A 160 25.45 -8.18 -4.47
N ASN A 161 26.40 -9.00 -4.64
CA ASN A 161 27.80 -8.68 -4.43
C ASN A 161 28.33 -7.84 -5.61
N TRP A 162 28.11 -6.52 -5.61
CA TRP A 162 28.69 -5.55 -6.55
C TRP A 162 28.52 -5.84 -8.05
N ASP A 163 27.96 -6.97 -8.44
CA ASP A 163 27.80 -7.39 -9.84
C ASP A 163 26.45 -6.98 -10.45
N GLY A 164 25.59 -6.34 -9.66
CA GLY A 164 24.27 -5.88 -10.10
C GLY A 164 23.19 -6.95 -10.17
N ALA A 165 23.47 -8.21 -9.85
CA ALA A 165 22.44 -9.26 -9.78
C ALA A 165 21.62 -9.16 -8.49
N GLY A 166 20.37 -9.63 -8.51
CA GLY A 166 19.48 -9.61 -7.37
C GLY A 166 18.36 -8.57 -7.49
N THR A 167 17.73 -8.25 -6.39
CA THR A 167 16.57 -7.35 -6.39
C THR A 167 16.51 -6.46 -5.15
N TRP A 168 15.94 -5.30 -5.34
CA TRP A 168 15.64 -4.32 -4.32
C TRP A 168 14.13 -4.13 -4.19
N GLY A 169 13.47 -4.92 -3.36
CA GLY A 169 12.04 -4.77 -3.12
C GLY A 169 11.15 -5.50 -4.13
N TYR A 170 11.40 -6.76 -4.33
CA TYR A 170 10.54 -7.62 -5.12
C TYR A 170 9.31 -8.03 -4.30
N ASN A 171 8.12 -7.79 -4.86
CA ASN A 171 6.90 -8.35 -4.29
C ASN A 171 6.90 -9.86 -4.52
N ALA A 172 7.25 -10.60 -3.48
CA ALA A 172 7.51 -12.03 -3.58
C ALA A 172 6.27 -12.91 -3.39
N GLY A 173 5.08 -12.31 -3.38
CA GLY A 173 3.85 -13.02 -3.11
C GLY A 173 3.63 -13.30 -1.63
N GLY A 174 2.52 -13.94 -1.32
CA GLY A 174 2.04 -14.06 0.03
C GLY A 174 1.28 -12.82 0.51
N THR A 175 0.26 -13.03 1.29
CA THR A 175 -0.55 -11.95 1.87
C THR A 175 -0.74 -12.20 3.34
N LEU A 176 -0.51 -11.17 4.14
CA LEU A 176 -0.86 -11.16 5.54
C LEU A 176 -2.23 -10.51 5.68
N GLU A 177 -3.20 -11.24 6.17
CA GLU A 177 -4.56 -10.74 6.33
C GLU A 177 -4.76 -10.17 7.73
N VAL A 178 -5.46 -9.05 7.80
CA VAL A 178 -5.92 -8.46 9.03
C VAL A 178 -7.42 -8.67 9.16
N LYS A 179 -7.84 -9.21 10.30
CA LYS A 179 -9.25 -9.27 10.69
C LYS A 179 -9.58 -8.16 11.67
N TYR A 180 -10.80 -7.68 11.58
CA TYR A 180 -11.37 -6.78 12.55
C TYR A 180 -12.55 -7.45 13.24
N GLU A 181 -12.40 -7.76 14.51
CA GLU A 181 -13.43 -8.38 15.33
C GLU A 181 -13.43 -7.74 16.73
N ASN A 182 -14.59 -7.50 17.29
CA ASN A 182 -14.76 -6.95 18.63
C ASN A 182 -13.99 -5.62 18.85
N PHE A 183 -14.04 -4.73 17.88
CA PHE A 183 -13.36 -3.44 17.88
C PHE A 183 -11.81 -3.53 17.93
N GLN A 184 -11.26 -4.67 17.58
CA GLN A 184 -9.81 -4.89 17.54
C GLN A 184 -9.38 -5.44 16.19
N TYR A 185 -8.22 -4.95 15.75
CA TYR A 185 -7.52 -5.52 14.61
C TYR A 185 -6.60 -6.64 15.07
N SER A 186 -6.67 -7.76 14.39
CA SER A 186 -5.78 -8.88 14.61
C SER A 186 -5.16 -9.32 13.30
N LEU A 187 -3.86 -9.63 13.34
CA LEU A 187 -3.18 -10.25 12.23
C LEU A 187 -3.56 -11.73 12.20
N VAL A 188 -4.04 -12.20 11.06
CA VAL A 188 -4.14 -13.65 10.84
C VAL A 188 -2.74 -14.12 10.55
N ALA A 189 -2.08 -14.69 11.54
CA ALA A 189 -0.71 -15.15 11.46
C ALA A 189 -0.60 -16.40 10.56
N PRO A 190 -0.29 -16.28 9.29
CA PRO A 190 -0.15 -17.40 8.40
C PRO A 190 1.29 -17.84 8.33
N GLN A 191 1.46 -19.11 8.04
CA GLN A 191 2.64 -19.57 7.34
C GLN A 191 2.43 -19.31 5.85
N PHE A 192 3.39 -18.71 5.18
CA PHE A 192 3.33 -18.42 3.76
C PHE A 192 4.70 -18.55 3.10
N ASP A 193 4.67 -18.88 1.82
CA ASP A 193 5.87 -19.00 1.01
C ASP A 193 6.15 -17.70 0.28
N ILE A 194 7.39 -17.27 0.31
CA ILE A 194 7.90 -16.16 -0.48
C ILE A 194 8.75 -16.75 -1.58
N LYS A 195 8.41 -16.44 -2.83
CA LYS A 195 9.11 -16.97 -3.99
C LYS A 195 9.65 -15.85 -4.86
N TYR A 196 10.92 -15.92 -5.18
CA TYR A 196 11.56 -15.07 -6.17
C TYR A 196 12.01 -15.93 -7.36
N GLU A 197 11.59 -15.53 -8.54
CA GLU A 197 12.04 -16.12 -9.81
C GLU A 197 12.69 -15.01 -10.62
N GLY A 198 13.99 -15.12 -10.83
CA GLY A 198 14.74 -14.11 -11.54
C GLY A 198 16.16 -14.55 -11.87
N THR A 199 16.92 -13.67 -12.48
CA THR A 199 18.37 -13.88 -12.65
C THR A 199 19.01 -13.89 -11.29
N GLY A 200 19.72 -14.96 -10.99
CA GLY A 200 20.24 -15.26 -9.67
C GLY A 200 21.00 -14.13 -9.01
N CYS A 201 21.03 -14.18 -7.72
CA CYS A 201 21.98 -13.44 -6.94
C CYS A 201 23.30 -14.23 -6.97
N ALA A 202 24.40 -13.57 -7.36
CA ALA A 202 25.70 -14.23 -7.41
C ALA A 202 26.14 -14.71 -6.02
N ALA A 203 27.00 -15.70 -5.98
CA ALA A 203 27.56 -16.21 -4.73
C ALA A 203 28.19 -15.06 -3.92
N GLY A 204 27.72 -14.88 -2.70
CA GLY A 204 28.21 -13.82 -1.83
C GLY A 204 27.30 -12.60 -1.74
N SER A 205 25.99 -12.78 -1.75
CA SER A 205 25.02 -11.71 -1.42
C SER A 205 25.47 -10.95 -0.18
N ILE A 206 25.50 -9.64 -0.28
CA ILE A 206 25.86 -8.76 0.83
C ILE A 206 24.73 -8.74 1.85
N MET A 207 23.50 -8.73 1.37
CA MET A 207 22.33 -8.60 2.23
C MET A 207 21.12 -9.31 1.60
N THR A 208 20.40 -10.04 2.41
CA THR A 208 19.13 -10.64 2.03
C THR A 208 18.16 -10.49 3.20
N PHE A 209 16.98 -9.91 2.96
CA PHE A 209 15.95 -9.77 3.98
C PHE A 209 14.54 -9.76 3.38
N ILE A 210 13.60 -10.04 4.23
CA ILE A 210 12.17 -9.92 3.96
C ILE A 210 11.70 -8.69 4.71
N GLU A 211 11.02 -7.79 4.02
CA GLU A 211 10.47 -6.57 4.58
C GLU A 211 8.96 -6.58 4.45
N VAL A 212 8.27 -6.27 5.53
CA VAL A 212 6.83 -6.04 5.54
C VAL A 212 6.59 -4.64 6.07
N ALA A 213 6.40 -3.71 5.15
CA ALA A 213 6.26 -2.29 5.48
C ALA A 213 5.11 -2.05 6.46
N ASP A 214 5.32 -1.18 7.44
CA ASP A 214 4.35 -0.72 8.45
C ASP A 214 3.72 -1.81 9.35
N LEU A 215 4.10 -3.07 9.19
CA LEU A 215 3.52 -4.18 9.97
C LEU A 215 3.68 -3.93 11.47
N TYR A 216 4.87 -3.58 11.89
CA TYR A 216 5.18 -3.37 13.31
C TYR A 216 4.49 -2.14 13.90
N GLY A 217 4.26 -1.10 13.09
CA GLY A 217 3.54 0.10 13.51
C GLY A 217 2.07 -0.19 13.84
N PHE A 218 1.45 -1.14 13.14
CA PHE A 218 0.08 -1.57 13.41
C PHE A 218 -0.01 -2.71 14.42
N PHE A 219 0.97 -3.58 14.45
CA PHE A 219 1.02 -4.78 15.31
C PHE A 219 2.36 -4.84 16.05
N PRO A 220 2.57 -3.99 17.06
CA PRO A 220 3.79 -4.02 17.86
C PRO A 220 4.00 -5.38 18.49
N GLY A 221 5.24 -5.88 18.44
CA GLY A 221 5.56 -7.20 18.96
C GLY A 221 5.33 -8.35 17.99
N THR A 222 4.96 -8.08 16.74
CA THR A 222 4.92 -9.10 15.69
C THR A 222 6.34 -9.62 15.40
N HIS A 223 6.46 -10.93 15.25
CA HIS A 223 7.68 -11.61 14.85
C HIS A 223 7.47 -12.42 13.58
N ALA A 224 8.47 -12.46 12.74
CA ALA A 224 8.57 -13.40 11.63
C ALA A 224 9.58 -14.50 11.96
N VAL A 225 9.19 -15.73 11.72
CA VAL A 225 10.06 -16.89 11.87
C VAL A 225 10.38 -17.45 10.49
N LEU A 226 11.65 -17.59 10.18
CA LEU A 226 12.08 -18.25 8.97
C LEU A 226 12.10 -19.76 9.21
N ASP A 227 11.17 -20.48 8.60
CA ASP A 227 11.05 -21.93 8.77
C ASP A 227 12.00 -22.67 7.82
N ASN A 228 11.99 -22.32 6.54
CA ASN A 228 12.78 -22.97 5.51
C ASN A 228 13.31 -21.95 4.50
N LEU A 229 14.45 -22.25 3.92
CA LEU A 229 15.04 -21.50 2.83
C LEU A 229 15.47 -22.46 1.72
N TYR A 230 15.08 -22.15 0.48
CA TYR A 230 15.47 -22.93 -0.69
C TYR A 230 16.14 -22.01 -1.72
N LEU A 231 17.24 -22.50 -2.29
CA LEU A 231 17.90 -21.87 -3.43
C LEU A 231 17.92 -22.88 -4.57
N ASP A 232 17.36 -22.48 -5.72
CA ASP A 232 17.25 -23.33 -6.90
C ASP A 232 16.68 -24.72 -6.59
N GLY A 233 15.68 -24.78 -5.70
CA GLY A 233 15.02 -26.01 -5.29
C GLY A 233 15.78 -26.85 -4.25
N SER A 234 16.97 -26.43 -3.83
CA SER A 234 17.76 -27.11 -2.80
C SER A 234 17.59 -26.42 -1.45
N GLU A 235 17.31 -27.20 -0.42
CA GLU A 235 17.19 -26.66 0.94
C GLU A 235 18.55 -26.16 1.44
N VAL A 236 18.54 -24.98 2.02
CA VAL A 236 19.72 -24.35 2.63
C VAL A 236 19.63 -24.47 4.14
N THR A 237 20.63 -25.08 4.73
CA THR A 237 20.77 -25.10 6.19
C THR A 237 21.26 -23.73 6.66
N PHE A 238 20.55 -23.13 7.60
CA PHE A 238 20.93 -21.88 8.24
C PHE A 238 20.83 -21.99 9.77
N ASP A 239 21.54 -21.11 10.44
CA ASP A 239 21.48 -20.98 11.90
C ASP A 239 20.39 -19.97 12.26
N ALA A 240 19.26 -20.46 12.70
CA ALA A 240 18.11 -19.60 13.04
C ALA A 240 18.43 -18.57 14.13
N THR A 241 19.46 -18.81 14.97
CA THR A 241 19.89 -17.85 16.00
C THR A 241 20.60 -16.63 15.42
N LYS A 242 20.99 -16.69 14.16
CA LYS A 242 21.66 -15.61 13.43
C LYS A 242 20.71 -14.88 12.47
N VAL A 243 19.49 -15.34 12.35
CA VAL A 243 18.46 -14.59 11.62
C VAL A 243 18.08 -13.40 12.50
N LEU A 244 18.30 -12.23 11.97
CA LEU A 244 17.92 -10.99 12.64
C LEU A 244 16.45 -10.71 12.38
N ASP A 245 15.65 -10.74 13.43
CA ASP A 245 14.28 -10.22 13.41
C ASP A 245 14.32 -8.82 14.00
N ALA A 246 14.23 -7.84 13.14
CA ALA A 246 14.34 -6.45 13.53
C ALA A 246 13.15 -5.65 13.06
N ASN A 247 12.61 -4.91 13.98
CA ASN A 247 11.78 -3.77 13.71
C ASN A 247 12.69 -2.65 13.21
N ASP A 248 12.37 -2.10 12.06
CA ASP A 248 12.94 -0.83 11.63
C ASP A 248 12.39 0.30 12.51
N GLY A 249 12.85 0.34 13.75
CA GLY A 249 12.61 1.45 14.66
C GLY A 249 13.64 2.56 14.51
N SER A 250 14.45 2.52 13.47
CA SER A 250 15.47 3.51 13.15
C SER A 250 14.95 4.62 12.27
#